data_a78076fed104d73e99ca9df1b5a10bf0
#
_entry.id   a78076fed104d73e99ca9df1b5a10bf0
#
_cell.length_a   1.000
_cell.length_b   1.000
_cell.length_c   1.000
_cell.angle_alpha   90.00
_cell.angle_beta   90.00
_cell.angle_gamma   90.00
#
_symmetry.space_group_name_H-M   'P 1'
#
loop_
_entity.id
_entity.type
_entity.pdbx_description
1 polymer ?
#
loop_
_entity_poly.entity_id
_entity_poly.type
_entity_poly.pdbx_seq_one_letter_code
_entity_poly.pdbx_strand_id
1 'polypeptide(L)'
;NQMLTRLNEVRVTRELPKEEDDPLRRGDIALVPARPISPDKAAIHRNGILIFVGCFIIIPLAFEIIDNRIKSPWDIEVFIGRDLVAGIPKISTIKEADRPLIVGNELDDGLMESFRSMFSRIQMNSQVEYPKSMLITSAIPSEGKSLLAANLAYSCANHGRRTILIDFDLRRPGLHKFCGVSNDRGL
;
A
#
# COMPACT_ATOMS: atom_id res chain seq x y z
N ASN A 1 48.55 -85.80 -31.11
CA ASN A 1 48.10 -84.68 -30.28
C ASN A 1 47.64 -83.44 -31.06
N GLN A 2 48.16 -83.18 -32.26
CA GLN A 2 47.73 -82.04 -33.10
C GLN A 2 46.29 -82.13 -33.65
N MET A 3 45.81 -83.36 -33.87
CA MET A 3 44.45 -83.60 -34.35
C MET A 3 43.38 -83.33 -33.30
N LEU A 4 43.67 -83.62 -32.04
CA LEU A 4 42.78 -83.38 -30.95
C LEU A 4 42.63 -81.84 -30.63
N THR A 5 43.74 -81.14 -30.82
CA THR A 5 43.71 -79.63 -30.62
C THR A 5 42.86 -78.95 -31.72
N ARG A 6 43.03 -79.44 -32.98
CA ARG A 6 42.20 -78.90 -34.10
C ARG A 6 40.71 -79.26 -33.98
N LEU A 7 40.41 -80.49 -33.47
CA LEU A 7 39.02 -80.89 -33.22
C LEU A 7 38.38 -80.05 -32.10
N ASN A 8 39.14 -79.71 -31.07
CA ASN A 8 38.62 -78.80 -30.00
C ASN A 8 38.44 -77.39 -30.49
N GLU A 9 39.35 -76.83 -31.29
CA GLU A 9 39.19 -75.50 -31.87
C GLU A 9 37.94 -75.42 -32.77
N VAL A 10 37.73 -76.47 -33.63
CA VAL A 10 36.55 -76.53 -34.49
C VAL A 10 35.25 -76.67 -33.64
N ARG A 11 35.33 -77.42 -32.52
CA ARG A 11 34.19 -77.60 -31.64
C ARG A 11 33.83 -76.33 -30.89
N VAL A 12 34.84 -75.65 -30.38
CA VAL A 12 34.66 -74.37 -29.69
C VAL A 12 34.12 -73.28 -30.64
N THR A 13 34.61 -73.24 -31.86
CA THR A 13 34.11 -72.33 -32.89
C THR A 13 32.68 -72.68 -33.34
N ARG A 14 32.25 -73.95 -33.17
CA ARG A 14 30.86 -74.34 -33.50
C ARG A 14 29.87 -74.16 -32.36
N GLU A 15 30.36 -74.09 -31.10
CA GLU A 15 29.55 -73.86 -29.91
C GLU A 15 29.48 -72.41 -29.52
N LEU A 16 30.29 -71.53 -30.13
CA LEU A 16 30.05 -70.07 -30.00
C LEU A 16 28.70 -69.85 -30.66
N PRO A 17 27.72 -69.33 -29.90
CA PRO A 17 26.49 -68.87 -30.53
C PRO A 17 26.93 -67.95 -31.64
N LYS A 18 26.64 -68.31 -32.88
CA LYS A 18 26.58 -67.30 -33.94
C LYS A 18 25.60 -66.22 -33.45
N GLU A 19 26.17 -65.20 -32.88
CA GLU A 19 25.51 -63.97 -32.87
C GLU A 19 25.35 -63.60 -34.34
N GLU A 20 24.31 -64.19 -34.94
CA GLU A 20 23.87 -63.82 -36.27
C GLU A 20 23.69 -62.30 -36.21
N ASP A 21 24.61 -61.60 -36.84
CA ASP A 21 24.37 -60.30 -37.41
C ASP A 21 23.22 -60.51 -38.43
N ASP A 22 22.02 -60.69 -37.89
CA ASP A 22 20.79 -60.53 -38.64
C ASP A 22 20.54 -59.07 -38.82
N PRO A 23 20.92 -58.45 -39.95
CA PRO A 23 20.67 -57.03 -40.20
C PRO A 23 19.18 -56.77 -40.30
N LEU A 24 18.35 -57.78 -40.18
CA LEU A 24 16.90 -57.76 -40.22
C LEU A 24 16.30 -58.13 -38.86
N ARG A 25 16.94 -57.79 -37.75
CA ARG A 25 16.29 -57.86 -36.44
C ARG A 25 14.96 -57.11 -36.55
N ARG A 26 13.89 -57.89 -36.47
CA ARG A 26 12.56 -57.23 -36.38
C ARG A 26 12.64 -56.24 -35.24
N GLY A 27 12.65 -54.95 -35.60
CA GLY A 27 12.56 -53.91 -34.61
C GLY A 27 11.34 -54.18 -33.75
N ASP A 28 11.45 -53.89 -32.47
CA ASP A 28 10.35 -54.03 -31.54
C ASP A 28 9.12 -53.40 -32.17
N ILE A 29 8.00 -54.10 -32.13
CA ILE A 29 6.73 -53.59 -32.66
C ILE A 29 6.47 -52.29 -31.93
N ALA A 30 6.38 -51.19 -32.67
CA ALA A 30 6.10 -49.89 -32.11
C ALA A 30 4.76 -49.95 -31.36
N LEU A 31 4.83 -50.00 -30.03
CA LEU A 31 3.65 -49.99 -29.18
C LEU A 31 3.15 -48.53 -29.10
N VAL A 32 1.86 -48.38 -29.30
CA VAL A 32 1.22 -47.06 -29.08
C VAL A 32 1.44 -46.69 -27.61
N PRO A 33 2.06 -45.54 -27.28
CA PRO A 33 2.30 -45.18 -25.92
C PRO A 33 0.96 -45.03 -25.16
N ALA A 34 0.86 -45.68 -24.00
CA ALA A 34 -0.35 -45.67 -23.16
C ALA A 34 -0.69 -44.30 -22.63
N ARG A 35 0.24 -43.35 -22.71
CA ARG A 35 0.04 -41.95 -22.29
C ARG A 35 0.62 -41.00 -23.34
N PRO A 36 -0.02 -39.86 -23.61
CA PRO A 36 0.52 -38.89 -24.53
C PRO A 36 1.85 -38.33 -23.98
N ILE A 37 2.86 -38.31 -24.84
CA ILE A 37 4.22 -37.82 -24.50
C ILE A 37 4.22 -36.28 -24.36
N SER A 38 3.32 -35.60 -25.05
CA SER A 38 3.19 -34.15 -25.05
C SER A 38 1.73 -33.77 -25.30
N PRO A 39 1.21 -32.67 -24.63
CA PRO A 39 1.86 -31.91 -23.59
C PRO A 39 1.79 -32.57 -22.20
N ASP A 40 2.81 -32.37 -21.37
CA ASP A 40 2.78 -32.81 -19.97
C ASP A 40 1.81 -31.91 -19.15
N LYS A 41 0.58 -32.41 -19.01
CA LYS A 41 -0.49 -31.68 -18.28
C LYS A 41 -0.12 -31.43 -16.83
N ALA A 42 0.60 -32.33 -16.18
CA ALA A 42 1.00 -32.16 -14.78
C ALA A 42 2.02 -31.03 -14.63
N ALA A 43 2.98 -30.94 -15.53
CA ALA A 43 3.93 -29.84 -15.55
C ALA A 43 3.26 -28.48 -15.82
N ILE A 44 2.30 -28.45 -16.75
CA ILE A 44 1.54 -27.21 -17.05
C ILE A 44 0.75 -26.76 -15.83
N HIS A 45 0.02 -27.65 -15.17
CA HIS A 45 -0.76 -27.29 -13.97
C HIS A 45 0.15 -26.82 -12.83
N ARG A 46 1.26 -27.54 -12.57
CA ARG A 46 2.23 -27.15 -11.53
C ARG A 46 2.80 -25.76 -11.79
N ASN A 47 3.25 -25.51 -13.01
CA ASN A 47 3.82 -24.22 -13.38
C ASN A 47 2.75 -23.11 -13.36
N GLY A 48 1.53 -23.38 -13.78
CA GLY A 48 0.40 -22.46 -13.68
C GLY A 48 0.10 -22.07 -12.24
N ILE A 49 0.08 -23.04 -11.33
CA ILE A 49 -0.13 -22.78 -9.89
C ILE A 49 1.02 -21.94 -9.32
N LEU A 50 2.27 -22.25 -9.66
CA LEU A 50 3.42 -21.47 -9.19
C LEU A 50 3.39 -20.01 -9.66
N ILE A 51 3.06 -19.79 -10.93
CA ILE A 51 2.90 -18.43 -11.48
C ILE A 51 1.74 -17.72 -10.79
N PHE A 52 0.60 -18.39 -10.60
CA PHE A 52 -0.56 -17.81 -9.94
C PHE A 52 -0.23 -17.38 -8.51
N VAL A 53 0.40 -18.25 -7.72
CA VAL A 53 0.82 -17.93 -6.34
C VAL A 53 1.85 -16.80 -6.33
N GLY A 54 2.80 -16.82 -7.26
CA GLY A 54 3.79 -15.77 -7.42
C GLY A 54 3.14 -14.41 -7.70
N CYS A 55 2.23 -14.35 -8.67
CA CYS A 55 1.48 -13.13 -8.99
C CYS A 55 0.60 -12.67 -7.83
N PHE A 56 -0.04 -13.59 -7.12
CA PHE A 56 -0.90 -13.29 -5.98
C PHE A 56 -0.13 -12.61 -4.82
N ILE A 57 1.15 -12.90 -4.67
CA ILE A 57 2.01 -12.27 -3.66
C ILE A 57 2.65 -10.99 -4.21
N ILE A 58 3.21 -11.04 -5.42
CA ILE A 58 4.01 -9.95 -5.97
C ILE A 58 3.16 -8.74 -6.31
N ILE A 59 1.94 -8.94 -6.85
CA ILE A 59 1.09 -7.83 -7.29
C ILE A 59 0.66 -6.94 -6.11
N PRO A 60 0.10 -7.46 -5.00
CA PRO A 60 -0.24 -6.63 -3.85
C PRO A 60 0.97 -5.93 -3.23
N LEU A 61 2.11 -6.63 -3.16
CA LEU A 61 3.35 -6.06 -2.63
C LEU A 61 3.86 -4.90 -3.50
N ALA A 62 3.78 -5.04 -4.82
CA ALA A 62 4.14 -3.98 -5.74
C ALA A 62 3.21 -2.75 -5.59
N PHE A 63 1.91 -2.97 -5.44
CA PHE A 63 0.97 -1.87 -5.16
C PHE A 63 1.26 -1.18 -3.84
N GLU A 64 1.63 -1.92 -2.78
CA GLU A 64 1.99 -1.35 -1.48
C GLU A 64 3.26 -0.48 -1.55
N ILE A 65 4.26 -0.91 -2.33
CA ILE A 65 5.51 -0.14 -2.51
C ILE A 65 5.28 1.14 -3.33
N ILE A 66 4.37 1.10 -4.30
CA ILE A 66 4.03 2.25 -5.15
C ILE A 66 3.10 3.23 -4.44
N ASP A 67 2.33 2.77 -3.44
CA ASP A 67 1.36 3.61 -2.72
C ASP A 67 2.06 4.52 -1.69
N ASN A 68 2.46 5.70 -2.12
CA ASN A 68 3.10 6.73 -1.30
C ASN A 68 2.10 7.55 -0.46
N ARG A 69 0.91 7.02 -0.16
CA ARG A 69 -0.06 7.74 0.67
C ARG A 69 0.33 7.65 2.14
N ILE A 70 0.17 8.75 2.84
CA ILE A 70 0.29 8.79 4.30
C ILE A 70 -0.91 8.03 4.89
N LYS A 71 -0.66 6.89 5.49
CA LYS A 71 -1.67 6.00 6.09
C LYS A 71 -1.69 6.08 7.61
N SER A 72 -0.57 6.49 8.20
CA SER A 72 -0.34 6.43 9.64
C SER A 72 0.33 7.72 10.14
N PRO A 73 0.06 8.11 11.40
CA PRO A 73 0.84 9.16 12.08
C PRO A 73 2.35 8.91 12.04
N TRP A 74 2.75 7.67 12.13
CA TRP A 74 4.15 7.25 12.10
C TRP A 74 4.85 7.55 10.77
N ASP A 75 4.10 7.49 9.66
CA ASP A 75 4.64 7.84 8.34
C ASP A 75 5.10 9.30 8.29
N ILE A 76 4.40 10.20 9.00
CA ILE A 76 4.75 11.63 9.06
C ILE A 76 6.05 11.79 9.85
N GLU A 77 6.18 11.15 11.00
CA GLU A 77 7.37 11.24 11.84
C GLU A 77 8.61 10.68 11.13
N VAL A 78 8.47 9.54 10.45
CA VAL A 78 9.57 8.87 9.76
C VAL A 78 9.96 9.54 8.45
N PHE A 79 8.98 9.89 7.59
CA PHE A 79 9.27 10.43 6.26
C PHE A 79 9.48 11.94 6.26
N ILE A 80 8.77 12.68 7.12
CA ILE A 80 8.82 14.14 7.16
C ILE A 80 9.73 14.62 8.29
N GLY A 81 9.98 13.78 9.30
CA GLY A 81 10.80 14.14 10.47
C GLY A 81 10.18 15.23 11.34
N ARG A 82 8.85 15.30 11.38
CA ARG A 82 8.08 16.27 12.15
C ARG A 82 7.01 15.59 12.96
N ASP A 83 6.79 16.08 14.17
CA ASP A 83 5.76 15.58 15.06
C ASP A 83 4.36 15.88 14.49
N LEU A 84 3.49 14.88 14.53
CA LEU A 84 2.09 15.06 14.19
C LEU A 84 1.39 15.83 15.32
N VAL A 85 0.89 17.02 15.03
CA VAL A 85 0.17 17.83 16.02
C VAL A 85 -1.21 17.24 16.34
N ALA A 86 -1.98 16.83 15.33
CA ALA A 86 -3.26 16.16 15.52
C ALA A 86 -3.71 15.43 14.25
N GLY A 87 -4.51 14.39 14.42
CA GLY A 87 -5.26 13.76 13.37
C GLY A 87 -6.73 14.13 13.49
N ILE A 88 -7.30 14.76 12.46
CA ILE A 88 -8.73 15.10 12.42
C ILE A 88 -9.42 14.08 11.53
N PRO A 89 -10.38 13.30 12.03
CA PRO A 89 -11.08 12.31 11.24
C PRO A 89 -11.89 12.97 10.12
N LYS A 90 -12.18 12.19 9.06
CA LYS A 90 -12.97 12.68 7.94
C LYS A 90 -14.38 13.04 8.40
N ILE A 91 -14.76 14.29 8.15
CA ILE A 91 -16.06 14.83 8.50
C ILE A 91 -17.10 14.38 7.45
N SER A 92 -17.67 13.23 7.63
CA SER A 92 -18.72 12.70 6.75
C SER A 92 -20.12 12.79 7.34
N THR A 93 -20.21 12.86 8.67
CA THR A 93 -21.46 12.80 9.43
C THR A 93 -22.17 14.15 9.57
N ILE A 94 -21.41 15.25 9.47
CA ILE A 94 -21.94 16.60 9.69
C ILE A 94 -22.36 17.20 8.36
N LYS A 95 -23.57 17.79 8.31
CA LYS A 95 -24.06 18.52 7.14
C LYS A 95 -23.11 19.65 6.77
N GLU A 96 -22.97 19.91 5.48
CA GLU A 96 -22.01 20.92 4.98
C GLU A 96 -22.25 22.31 5.56
N ALA A 97 -23.52 22.67 5.83
CA ALA A 97 -23.88 23.94 6.44
C ALA A 97 -23.41 24.09 7.89
N ASP A 98 -23.28 22.97 8.62
CA ASP A 98 -22.93 22.97 10.06
C ASP A 98 -21.43 22.76 10.29
N ARG A 99 -20.67 22.44 9.24
CA ARG A 99 -19.21 22.18 9.32
C ARG A 99 -18.36 23.38 9.75
N PRO A 100 -18.76 24.63 9.54
CA PRO A 100 -17.91 25.78 9.84
C PRO A 100 -17.38 25.84 11.28
N LEU A 101 -18.25 25.67 12.26
CA LEU A 101 -17.90 25.78 13.69
C LEU A 101 -18.32 24.53 14.46
N ILE A 102 -17.61 23.42 14.21
CA ILE A 102 -17.88 22.12 14.83
C ILE A 102 -17.74 22.22 16.35
N VAL A 103 -16.66 22.82 16.82
CA VAL A 103 -16.36 22.95 18.24
C VAL A 103 -17.35 23.92 18.91
N GLY A 104 -17.74 25.00 18.21
CA GLY A 104 -18.67 25.98 18.74
C GLY A 104 -20.11 25.50 18.86
N ASN A 105 -20.51 24.57 17.99
CA ASN A 105 -21.86 24.05 17.94
C ASN A 105 -22.03 22.70 18.65
N GLU A 106 -20.96 22.17 19.22
CA GLU A 106 -20.93 20.84 19.92
C GLU A 106 -21.53 19.70 19.10
N LEU A 107 -21.23 19.70 17.80
CA LEU A 107 -21.89 18.80 16.84
C LEU A 107 -21.37 17.38 16.86
N ASP A 108 -20.13 17.15 17.30
CA ASP A 108 -19.50 15.84 17.30
C ASP A 108 -18.40 15.79 18.38
N ASP A 109 -18.61 14.96 19.39
CA ASP A 109 -17.69 14.82 20.53
C ASP A 109 -16.28 14.36 20.12
N GLY A 110 -16.18 13.49 19.13
CA GLY A 110 -14.90 12.96 18.66
C GLY A 110 -14.07 14.02 17.91
N LEU A 111 -14.75 14.86 17.13
CA LEU A 111 -14.12 16.00 16.46
C LEU A 111 -13.72 17.09 17.46
N MET A 112 -14.59 17.38 18.43
CA MET A 112 -14.28 18.34 19.51
C MET A 112 -13.04 17.89 20.27
N GLU A 113 -12.93 16.62 20.62
CA GLU A 113 -11.77 16.08 21.31
C GLU A 113 -10.51 16.15 20.45
N SER A 114 -10.63 15.95 19.13
CA SER A 114 -9.50 16.13 18.21
C SER A 114 -8.96 17.55 18.22
N PHE A 115 -9.83 18.57 18.23
CA PHE A 115 -9.41 19.97 18.32
C PHE A 115 -8.87 20.35 19.70
N ARG A 116 -9.43 19.81 20.79
CA ARG A 116 -8.88 19.98 22.15
C ARG A 116 -7.50 19.37 22.27
N SER A 117 -7.33 18.15 21.76
CA SER A 117 -6.04 17.46 21.75
C SER A 117 -5.01 18.25 20.93
N MET A 118 -5.41 18.78 19.77
CA MET A 118 -4.57 19.66 18.97
C MET A 118 -4.12 20.90 19.74
N PHE A 119 -5.05 21.61 20.38
CA PHE A 119 -4.74 22.77 21.22
C PHE A 119 -3.73 22.41 22.33
N SER A 120 -3.99 21.32 23.05
CA SER A 120 -3.12 20.84 24.14
C SER A 120 -1.72 20.48 23.63
N ARG A 121 -1.60 19.81 22.49
CA ARG A 121 -0.30 19.47 21.90
C ARG A 121 0.47 20.70 21.43
N ILE A 122 -0.20 21.68 20.83
CA ILE A 122 0.43 22.96 20.48
C ILE A 122 0.97 23.64 21.75
N GLN A 123 0.22 23.60 22.83
CA GLN A 123 0.63 24.19 24.10
C GLN A 123 1.82 23.44 24.72
N MET A 124 1.83 22.13 24.66
CA MET A 124 2.91 21.29 25.24
C MET A 124 4.18 21.31 24.40
N ASN A 125 4.06 21.42 23.09
CA ASN A 125 5.19 21.38 22.15
C ASN A 125 5.93 22.73 22.07
N SER A 126 5.31 23.82 22.53
CA SER A 126 5.97 25.10 22.70
C SER A 126 6.83 25.07 23.97
N GLN A 127 8.14 24.94 23.80
CA GLN A 127 9.11 24.75 24.89
C GLN A 127 9.19 25.92 25.89
N VAL A 128 8.64 27.09 25.58
CA VAL A 128 8.77 28.29 26.42
C VAL A 128 7.45 29.05 26.60
N GLU A 129 6.65 29.19 25.59
CA GLU A 129 5.39 29.93 25.62
C GLU A 129 4.47 29.52 24.48
N TYR A 130 3.15 29.58 24.66
CA TYR A 130 2.18 29.37 23.59
C TYR A 130 2.49 30.25 22.37
N PRO A 131 2.47 29.76 21.14
CA PRO A 131 2.85 30.57 19.99
C PRO A 131 1.95 31.79 19.83
N LYS A 132 2.57 32.96 19.67
CA LYS A 132 1.86 34.23 19.50
C LYS A 132 1.18 34.36 18.15
N SER A 133 1.72 33.66 17.13
CA SER A 133 1.18 33.62 15.78
C SER A 133 1.33 32.21 15.20
N MET A 134 0.31 31.77 14.47
CA MET A 134 0.29 30.51 13.77
C MET A 134 -0.17 30.71 12.34
N LEU A 135 0.56 30.10 11.39
CA LEU A 135 0.18 30.07 9.98
C LEU A 135 -0.36 28.69 9.65
N ILE A 136 -1.59 28.64 9.12
CA ILE A 136 -2.22 27.42 8.63
C ILE A 136 -2.23 27.46 7.11
N THR A 137 -1.58 26.49 6.49
CA THR A 137 -1.48 26.36 5.04
C THR A 137 -1.78 24.95 4.58
N SER A 138 -1.95 24.75 3.30
CA SER A 138 -2.15 23.44 2.67
C SER A 138 -1.53 23.40 1.27
N ALA A 139 -1.19 22.20 0.79
CA ALA A 139 -0.56 22.00 -0.51
C ALA A 139 -1.53 22.23 -1.67
N ILE A 140 -2.78 21.82 -1.50
CA ILE A 140 -3.83 21.93 -2.53
C ILE A 140 -5.09 22.58 -1.96
N PRO A 141 -5.96 23.14 -2.83
CA PRO A 141 -7.23 23.69 -2.42
C PRO A 141 -8.15 22.63 -1.81
N SER A 142 -9.04 23.06 -0.90
CA SER A 142 -10.09 22.22 -0.29
C SER A 142 -9.61 21.12 0.65
N GLU A 143 -8.40 21.19 1.17
CA GLU A 143 -7.88 20.29 2.21
C GLU A 143 -8.37 20.61 3.63
N GLY A 144 -9.25 21.59 3.78
CA GLY A 144 -9.84 21.94 5.08
C GLY A 144 -9.07 22.98 5.89
N LYS A 145 -8.07 23.70 5.33
CA LYS A 145 -7.29 24.71 6.04
C LYS A 145 -8.15 25.75 6.78
N SER A 146 -9.17 26.28 6.11
CA SER A 146 -10.07 27.30 6.70
C SER A 146 -10.94 26.74 7.81
N LEU A 147 -11.43 25.51 7.65
CA LEU A 147 -12.17 24.78 8.68
C LEU A 147 -11.29 24.53 9.90
N LEU A 148 -10.06 24.07 9.69
CA LEU A 148 -9.08 23.84 10.73
C LEU A 148 -8.76 25.14 11.48
N ALA A 149 -8.50 26.23 10.74
CA ALA A 149 -8.16 27.53 11.31
C ALA A 149 -9.30 28.09 12.18
N ALA A 150 -10.55 28.04 11.69
CA ALA A 150 -11.71 28.52 12.42
C ALA A 150 -11.95 27.75 13.73
N ASN A 151 -11.92 26.40 13.67
CA ASN A 151 -12.17 25.59 14.86
C ASN A 151 -11.01 25.64 15.87
N LEU A 152 -9.75 25.73 15.40
CA LEU A 152 -8.62 25.95 16.29
C LEU A 152 -8.68 27.31 16.96
N ALA A 153 -8.99 28.38 16.22
CA ALA A 153 -9.13 29.72 16.79
C ALA A 153 -10.26 29.76 17.83
N TYR A 154 -11.39 29.13 17.56
CA TYR A 154 -12.47 28.98 18.52
C TYR A 154 -12.01 28.19 19.75
N SER A 155 -11.30 27.11 19.58
CA SER A 155 -10.75 26.31 20.69
C SER A 155 -9.80 27.14 21.54
N CYS A 156 -8.92 27.94 20.93
CA CYS A 156 -8.04 28.88 21.65
C CYS A 156 -8.83 29.91 22.47
N ALA A 157 -9.85 30.50 21.87
CA ALA A 157 -10.69 31.49 22.54
C ALA A 157 -11.47 30.89 23.73
N ASN A 158 -12.00 29.69 23.56
CA ASN A 158 -12.71 28.96 24.61
C ASN A 158 -11.80 28.58 25.81
N HIS A 159 -10.50 28.45 25.58
CA HIS A 159 -9.50 28.28 26.64
C HIS A 159 -8.98 29.61 27.20
N GLY A 160 -9.71 30.73 27.02
CA GLY A 160 -9.39 32.03 27.58
C GLY A 160 -8.27 32.81 26.87
N ARG A 161 -7.85 32.37 25.67
CA ARG A 161 -6.83 33.05 24.88
C ARG A 161 -7.46 34.13 24.00
N ARG A 162 -6.94 35.36 24.05
CA ARG A 162 -7.34 36.42 23.10
C ARG A 162 -6.83 36.03 21.71
N THR A 163 -7.75 35.67 20.82
CA THR A 163 -7.43 35.11 19.52
C THR A 163 -7.97 35.98 18.40
N ILE A 164 -7.13 36.28 17.42
CA ILE A 164 -7.52 36.98 16.18
C ILE A 164 -7.32 36.00 15.05
N LEU A 165 -8.36 35.81 14.24
CA LEU A 165 -8.33 34.98 13.06
C LEU A 165 -8.31 35.85 11.81
N ILE A 166 -7.30 35.69 10.96
CA ILE A 166 -7.10 36.52 9.77
C ILE A 166 -7.12 35.62 8.53
N ASP A 167 -7.93 35.98 7.53
CA ASP A 167 -7.98 35.32 6.23
C ASP A 167 -6.98 35.97 5.26
N PHE A 168 -5.87 35.31 5.02
CA PHE A 168 -4.89 35.74 4.02
C PHE A 168 -5.10 35.10 2.65
N ASP A 169 -6.17 34.32 2.43
CA ASP A 169 -6.53 33.86 1.11
C ASP A 169 -7.25 34.94 0.32
N LEU A 170 -6.49 35.94 -0.12
CA LEU A 170 -7.01 37.10 -0.85
C LEU A 170 -7.60 36.73 -2.23
N ARG A 171 -7.31 35.54 -2.72
CA ARG A 171 -7.84 35.05 -4.02
C ARG A 171 -9.22 34.45 -3.87
N ARG A 172 -9.44 33.68 -2.79
CA ARG A 172 -10.69 32.96 -2.53
C ARG A 172 -11.00 32.99 -1.04
N PRO A 173 -11.29 34.17 -0.49
CA PRO A 173 -11.56 34.29 0.94
C PRO A 173 -12.75 33.42 1.32
N GLY A 174 -12.63 32.72 2.42
CA GLY A 174 -13.62 31.72 2.83
C GLY A 174 -13.98 31.81 4.31
N LEU A 175 -13.13 32.36 5.15
CA LEU A 175 -13.31 32.38 6.60
C LEU A 175 -14.56 33.14 7.05
N HIS A 176 -14.97 34.19 6.34
CA HIS A 176 -16.20 34.93 6.63
C HIS A 176 -17.43 34.01 6.67
N LYS A 177 -17.51 33.02 5.78
CA LYS A 177 -18.59 32.01 5.75
C LYS A 177 -18.59 31.14 6.98
N PHE A 178 -17.39 30.81 7.48
CA PHE A 178 -17.21 29.99 8.67
C PHE A 178 -17.59 30.73 9.95
N CYS A 179 -17.43 32.05 9.97
CA CYS A 179 -17.75 32.87 11.12
C CYS A 179 -19.16 33.52 11.03
N GLY A 180 -19.89 33.29 9.94
CA GLY A 180 -21.22 33.86 9.74
C GLY A 180 -21.24 35.40 9.64
N VAL A 181 -20.13 35.99 9.16
CA VAL A 181 -19.98 37.46 9.03
C VAL A 181 -19.97 37.89 7.57
N SER A 182 -20.38 39.14 7.27
CA SER A 182 -20.26 39.66 5.91
C SER A 182 -18.80 39.90 5.53
N ASN A 183 -18.51 39.86 4.23
CA ASN A 183 -17.17 40.13 3.68
C ASN A 183 -17.07 41.55 3.08
N ASP A 184 -17.93 42.46 3.52
CA ASP A 184 -18.04 43.83 2.96
C ASP A 184 -16.92 44.76 3.45
N ARG A 185 -16.29 44.41 4.55
CA ARG A 185 -15.18 45.16 5.14
C ARG A 185 -14.07 44.16 5.52
N GLY A 186 -12.86 44.44 5.13
CA GLY A 186 -11.70 43.63 5.40
C GLY A 186 -10.41 44.45 5.38
N LEU A 187 -9.29 43.75 5.31
CA LEU A 187 -7.95 44.32 5.17
C LEU A 187 -7.77 44.98 3.82
#